data_124bfb85fcab7c5a056c9e09b0562af0
#
_entry.id   124bfb85fcab7c5a056c9e09b0562af0
#
_cell.length_a   1.000
_cell.length_b   1.000
_cell.length_c   1.000
_cell.angle_alpha   90.00
_cell.angle_beta   90.00
_cell.angle_gamma   90.00
#
_symmetry.space_group_name_H-M   'P 1'
#
loop_
_entity.id
_entity.type
_entity.pdbx_description
1 polymer ?
#
loop_
_entity_poly.entity_id
_entity_poly.type
_entity_poly.pdbx_seq_one_letter_code
_entity_poly.pdbx_strand_id
1 'polypeptide(L)'
;LQWKGGAWNNGLMKLYAKTLPLEYEMFELLRKSYVSGVTEDEKVALGEQRMALAEKEKEEKIHFIKENPSSYAAMYLLSGMRNDFTLKDYAATFAAFDQALREMPLGKEMQGAIDIALRTEVGAIAPDFEKVDKDGNTIRLSDYRGKYVLLDFWGSWCSPCRDSHPHLKEIEAKYRDKGLVVINVATENGSKAREIWLQAIEEDGMTWTQILNNEG
;
A
#
# COMPACT_ATOMS: atom_id res chain seq x y z
N LEU A 1 -4.93 -26.76 31.57
CA LEU A 1 -4.27 -25.49 31.97
C LEU A 1 -5.16 -24.34 31.52
N GLN A 2 -5.95 -23.74 32.40
CA GLN A 2 -6.66 -22.48 32.16
C GLN A 2 -5.62 -21.35 32.27
N TRP A 3 -5.20 -20.79 31.15
CA TRP A 3 -4.46 -19.54 31.12
C TRP A 3 -5.40 -18.41 31.55
N LYS A 4 -5.24 -17.90 32.77
CA LYS A 4 -5.85 -16.64 33.19
C LYS A 4 -4.97 -15.51 32.70
N GLY A 5 -5.14 -15.14 31.45
CA GLY A 5 -4.59 -13.90 30.90
C GLY A 5 -5.36 -12.71 31.48
N GLY A 6 -4.71 -11.54 31.65
CA GLY A 6 -5.40 -10.30 32.00
C GLY A 6 -6.48 -9.94 30.95
N ALA A 7 -7.27 -8.88 31.20
CA ALA A 7 -8.39 -8.44 30.34
C ALA A 7 -8.00 -8.34 28.84
N TRP A 8 -6.75 -8.09 28.59
CA TRP A 8 -6.09 -8.04 27.28
C TRP A 8 -6.18 -9.35 26.49
N ASN A 9 -5.79 -10.47 27.11
CA ASN A 9 -5.82 -11.78 26.49
C ASN A 9 -7.26 -12.30 26.31
N ASN A 10 -8.17 -11.90 27.16
CA ASN A 10 -9.55 -12.37 27.09
C ASN A 10 -10.29 -11.81 25.85
N GLY A 11 -10.02 -10.56 25.47
CA GLY A 11 -10.59 -9.96 24.25
C GLY A 11 -10.06 -10.64 22.98
N LEU A 12 -8.75 -10.81 22.90
CA LEU A 12 -8.09 -11.45 21.75
C LEU A 12 -8.50 -12.92 21.62
N MET A 13 -8.64 -13.65 22.74
CA MET A 13 -9.13 -15.04 22.73
C MET A 13 -10.56 -15.16 22.24
N LYS A 14 -11.43 -14.18 22.53
CA LYS A 14 -12.79 -14.13 21.96
C LYS A 14 -12.78 -13.90 20.46
N LEU A 15 -11.89 -13.03 19.96
CA LEU A 15 -11.70 -12.85 18.52
C LEU A 15 -11.23 -14.16 17.88
N TYR A 16 -10.18 -14.79 18.39
CA TYR A 16 -9.67 -16.04 17.85
C TYR A 16 -10.70 -17.18 17.88
N ALA A 17 -11.54 -17.24 18.90
CA ALA A 17 -12.62 -18.23 18.93
C ALA A 17 -13.60 -18.09 17.74
N LYS A 18 -13.72 -16.88 17.16
CA LYS A 18 -14.55 -16.61 16.00
C LYS A 18 -13.78 -16.77 14.68
N THR A 19 -12.52 -16.33 14.64
CA THR A 19 -11.73 -16.30 13.38
C THR A 19 -11.05 -17.61 13.05
N LEU A 20 -10.54 -18.35 14.03
CA LEU A 20 -9.86 -19.64 13.79
C LEU A 20 -10.71 -20.67 13.03
N PRO A 21 -12.01 -20.86 13.31
CA PRO A 21 -12.84 -21.75 12.49
C PRO A 21 -12.93 -21.32 11.03
N LEU A 22 -12.99 -20.01 10.76
CA LEU A 22 -13.02 -19.45 9.40
C LEU A 22 -11.69 -19.69 8.69
N GLU A 23 -10.58 -19.42 9.36
CA GLU A 23 -9.23 -19.67 8.84
C GLU A 23 -9.01 -21.15 8.51
N TYR A 24 -9.47 -22.04 9.38
CA TYR A 24 -9.39 -23.48 9.15
C TYR A 24 -10.23 -23.92 7.93
N GLU A 25 -11.45 -23.40 7.80
CA GLU A 25 -12.32 -23.70 6.65
C GLU A 25 -11.70 -23.15 5.36
N MET A 26 -11.16 -21.93 5.36
CA MET A 26 -10.44 -21.36 4.21
C MET A 26 -9.23 -22.23 3.81
N PHE A 27 -8.49 -22.75 4.77
CA PHE A 27 -7.38 -23.67 4.52
C PHE A 27 -7.86 -24.97 3.87
N GLU A 28 -8.95 -25.57 4.37
CA GLU A 28 -9.52 -26.79 3.80
C GLU A 28 -10.03 -26.58 2.37
N LEU A 29 -10.66 -25.45 2.08
CA LEU A 29 -11.08 -25.10 0.72
C LEU A 29 -9.87 -24.90 -0.20
N LEU A 30 -8.82 -24.26 0.28
CA LEU A 30 -7.57 -24.12 -0.45
C LEU A 30 -6.96 -25.50 -0.75
N ARG A 31 -6.87 -26.37 0.26
CA ARG A 31 -6.36 -27.73 0.10
C ARG A 31 -7.14 -28.54 -0.95
N LYS A 32 -8.48 -28.40 -0.94
CA LYS A 32 -9.34 -29.06 -1.94
C LYS A 32 -9.05 -28.59 -3.35
N SER A 33 -8.73 -27.30 -3.58
CA SER A 33 -8.43 -26.77 -4.90
C SER A 33 -7.15 -27.34 -5.54
N TYR A 34 -6.26 -27.93 -4.74
CA TYR A 34 -5.02 -28.58 -5.21
C TYR A 34 -5.15 -30.11 -5.38
N VAL A 35 -6.33 -30.68 -5.18
CA VAL A 35 -6.53 -32.14 -5.40
C VAL A 35 -6.52 -32.44 -6.90
N SER A 36 -5.86 -33.55 -7.29
CA SER A 36 -5.83 -33.98 -8.67
C SER A 36 -7.23 -34.28 -9.20
N GLY A 37 -7.55 -33.76 -10.38
CA GLY A 37 -8.85 -33.95 -11.05
C GLY A 37 -9.90 -32.87 -10.77
N VAL A 38 -9.58 -31.85 -9.95
CA VAL A 38 -10.45 -30.67 -9.74
C VAL A 38 -10.41 -29.82 -11.02
N THR A 39 -11.59 -29.52 -11.56
CA THR A 39 -11.75 -28.68 -12.76
C THR A 39 -11.51 -27.20 -12.43
N GLU A 40 -11.27 -26.37 -13.47
CA GLU A 40 -11.12 -24.92 -13.28
C GLU A 40 -12.39 -24.27 -12.71
N ASP A 41 -13.57 -24.69 -13.14
CA ASP A 41 -14.85 -24.18 -12.61
C ASP A 41 -15.01 -24.50 -11.10
N GLU A 42 -14.61 -25.71 -10.70
CA GLU A 42 -14.60 -26.07 -9.27
C GLU A 42 -13.58 -25.26 -8.46
N LYS A 43 -12.40 -24.98 -9.01
CA LYS A 43 -11.41 -24.10 -8.36
C LYS A 43 -11.95 -22.69 -8.19
N VAL A 44 -12.62 -22.15 -9.19
CA VAL A 44 -13.28 -20.83 -9.11
C VAL A 44 -14.32 -20.83 -7.98
N ALA A 45 -15.22 -21.83 -7.95
CA ALA A 45 -16.24 -21.93 -6.90
C ALA A 45 -15.66 -22.08 -5.48
N LEU A 46 -14.56 -22.85 -5.32
CA LEU A 46 -13.82 -22.94 -4.04
C LEU A 46 -13.16 -21.60 -3.67
N GLY A 47 -12.65 -20.87 -4.68
CA GLY A 47 -12.11 -19.52 -4.49
C GLY A 47 -13.14 -18.52 -3.98
N GLU A 48 -14.33 -18.51 -4.56
CA GLU A 48 -15.45 -17.65 -4.13
C GLU A 48 -15.86 -17.95 -2.69
N GLN A 49 -15.97 -19.23 -2.31
CA GLN A 49 -16.26 -19.62 -0.93
C GLN A 49 -15.18 -19.12 0.05
N ARG A 50 -13.90 -19.23 -0.33
CA ARG A 50 -12.79 -18.69 0.48
C ARG A 50 -12.87 -17.18 0.63
N MET A 51 -13.20 -16.46 -0.44
CA MET A 51 -13.36 -15.00 -0.38
C MET A 51 -14.50 -14.59 0.57
N ALA A 52 -15.61 -15.32 0.55
CA ALA A 52 -16.74 -15.06 1.46
C ALA A 52 -16.37 -15.29 2.94
N LEU A 53 -15.55 -16.32 3.23
CA LEU A 53 -15.04 -16.55 4.58
C LEU A 53 -14.02 -15.50 5.02
N ALA A 54 -13.14 -15.07 4.13
CA ALA A 54 -12.18 -14.01 4.39
C ALA A 54 -12.86 -12.67 4.70
N GLU A 55 -13.97 -12.37 4.01
CA GLU A 55 -14.76 -11.17 4.31
C GLU A 55 -15.39 -11.25 5.70
N LYS A 56 -15.96 -12.40 6.10
CA LYS A 56 -16.47 -12.60 7.46
C LYS A 56 -15.38 -12.47 8.53
N GLU A 57 -14.22 -13.04 8.28
CA GLU A 57 -13.07 -12.92 9.18
C GLU A 57 -12.66 -11.44 9.34
N LYS A 58 -12.59 -10.71 8.24
CA LYS A 58 -12.29 -9.28 8.22
C LYS A 58 -13.32 -8.48 9.02
N GLU A 59 -14.62 -8.75 8.83
CA GLU A 59 -15.70 -8.11 9.59
C GLU A 59 -15.55 -8.33 11.11
N GLU A 60 -15.23 -9.55 11.54
CA GLU A 60 -15.01 -9.85 12.96
C GLU A 60 -13.78 -9.11 13.52
N LYS A 61 -12.69 -8.99 12.74
CA LYS A 61 -11.52 -8.21 13.12
C LYS A 61 -11.84 -6.72 13.23
N ILE A 62 -12.55 -6.15 12.25
CA ILE A 62 -12.97 -4.75 12.28
C ILE A 62 -13.90 -4.46 13.47
N HIS A 63 -14.84 -5.34 13.73
CA HIS A 63 -15.73 -5.24 14.89
C HIS A 63 -14.93 -5.23 16.20
N PHE A 64 -14.01 -6.19 16.36
CA PHE A 64 -13.13 -6.25 17.54
C PHE A 64 -12.31 -4.96 17.71
N ILE A 65 -11.73 -4.43 16.64
CA ILE A 65 -10.94 -3.19 16.68
C ILE A 65 -11.79 -2.03 17.21
N LYS A 66 -12.99 -1.84 16.66
CA LYS A 66 -13.87 -0.73 17.04
C LYS A 66 -14.40 -0.83 18.47
N GLU A 67 -14.59 -2.04 18.98
CA GLU A 67 -15.09 -2.25 20.34
C GLU A 67 -14.00 -2.23 21.42
N ASN A 68 -12.73 -2.21 21.04
CA ASN A 68 -11.62 -2.28 21.97
C ASN A 68 -10.59 -1.14 21.78
N PRO A 69 -11.00 0.13 21.89
CA PRO A 69 -10.11 1.28 21.65
C PRO A 69 -8.98 1.43 22.68
N SER A 70 -9.10 0.77 23.83
CA SER A 70 -8.06 0.72 24.87
C SER A 70 -7.11 -0.49 24.73
N SER A 71 -7.23 -1.27 23.64
CA SER A 71 -6.46 -2.49 23.43
C SER A 71 -5.31 -2.29 22.46
N TYR A 72 -4.07 -2.57 22.90
CA TYR A 72 -2.91 -2.61 22.02
C TYR A 72 -3.07 -3.68 20.92
N ALA A 73 -3.69 -4.83 21.22
CA ALA A 73 -3.93 -5.86 20.22
C ALA A 73 -4.87 -5.38 19.12
N ALA A 74 -5.90 -4.59 19.47
CA ALA A 74 -6.79 -3.99 18.49
C ALA A 74 -6.04 -2.98 17.60
N MET A 75 -5.16 -2.15 18.19
CA MET A 75 -4.33 -1.22 17.43
C MET A 75 -3.32 -1.95 16.54
N TYR A 76 -2.71 -3.03 17.02
CA TYR A 76 -1.83 -3.88 16.23
C TYR A 76 -2.56 -4.55 15.05
N LEU A 77 -3.77 -5.04 15.25
CA LEU A 77 -4.60 -5.57 14.17
C LEU A 77 -4.91 -4.48 13.14
N LEU A 78 -5.31 -3.28 13.58
CA LEU A 78 -5.58 -2.16 12.68
C LEU A 78 -4.34 -1.84 11.82
N SER A 79 -3.13 -1.86 12.40
CA SER A 79 -1.91 -1.56 11.66
C SER A 79 -1.66 -2.49 10.47
N GLY A 80 -2.07 -3.77 10.58
CA GLY A 80 -1.99 -4.76 9.50
C GLY A 80 -3.14 -4.70 8.48
N MET A 81 -4.19 -3.94 8.77
CA MET A 81 -5.43 -3.90 7.97
C MET A 81 -5.62 -2.59 7.20
N ARG A 82 -4.52 -1.87 6.88
CA ARG A 82 -4.62 -0.56 6.22
C ARG A 82 -5.41 -0.59 4.91
N ASN A 83 -5.27 -1.65 4.13
CA ASN A 83 -5.91 -1.79 2.82
C ASN A 83 -7.39 -2.21 2.89
N ASP A 84 -7.86 -2.59 4.07
CA ASP A 84 -9.26 -2.97 4.32
C ASP A 84 -10.16 -1.77 4.65
N PHE A 85 -9.57 -0.57 4.73
CA PHE A 85 -10.27 0.67 5.07
C PHE A 85 -10.06 1.73 4.01
N THR A 86 -11.04 2.64 3.86
CA THR A 86 -10.75 3.93 3.24
C THR A 86 -9.77 4.71 4.13
N LEU A 87 -9.01 5.65 3.58
CA LEU A 87 -8.10 6.47 4.39
C LEU A 87 -8.84 7.21 5.52
N LYS A 88 -10.02 7.73 5.21
CA LYS A 88 -10.90 8.41 6.18
C LYS A 88 -11.32 7.50 7.33
N ASP A 89 -11.78 6.28 7.00
CA ASP A 89 -12.24 5.34 8.02
C ASP A 89 -11.07 4.79 8.84
N TYR A 90 -9.91 4.57 8.22
CA TYR A 90 -8.70 4.17 8.91
C TYR A 90 -8.25 5.22 9.93
N ALA A 91 -8.16 6.48 9.49
CA ALA A 91 -7.78 7.60 10.35
C ALA A 91 -8.79 7.81 11.50
N ALA A 92 -10.09 7.72 11.21
CA ALA A 92 -11.13 7.84 12.23
C ALA A 92 -11.07 6.70 13.25
N THR A 93 -10.85 5.46 12.79
CA THR A 93 -10.70 4.29 13.66
C THR A 93 -9.45 4.40 14.53
N PHE A 94 -8.33 4.85 13.95
CA PHE A 94 -7.09 5.10 14.70
C PHE A 94 -7.27 6.22 15.74
N ALA A 95 -7.94 7.32 15.39
CA ALA A 95 -8.18 8.44 16.30
C ALA A 95 -9.05 8.06 17.53
N ALA A 96 -9.85 7.00 17.42
CA ALA A 96 -10.69 6.49 18.52
C ALA A 96 -9.89 5.75 19.59
N PHE A 97 -8.65 5.33 19.33
CA PHE A 97 -7.81 4.68 20.35
C PHE A 97 -7.41 5.65 21.46
N ASP A 98 -7.23 5.11 22.66
CA ASP A 98 -6.73 5.85 23.81
C ASP A 98 -5.42 6.59 23.47
N GLN A 99 -5.28 7.81 23.98
CA GLN A 99 -4.09 8.65 23.75
C GLN A 99 -2.81 7.91 24.12
N ALA A 100 -2.79 7.20 25.24
CA ALA A 100 -1.62 6.44 25.68
C ALA A 100 -1.14 5.41 24.63
N LEU A 101 -2.06 4.76 23.91
CA LEU A 101 -1.73 3.84 22.83
C LEU A 101 -1.20 4.57 21.58
N ARG A 102 -1.83 5.69 21.22
CA ARG A 102 -1.40 6.49 20.06
C ARG A 102 -0.01 7.12 20.24
N GLU A 103 0.41 7.34 21.50
CA GLU A 103 1.75 7.84 21.83
C GLU A 103 2.83 6.75 21.88
N MET A 104 2.47 5.47 21.83
CA MET A 104 3.41 4.36 21.71
C MET A 104 4.12 4.38 20.35
N PRO A 105 5.28 3.70 20.20
CA PRO A 105 6.02 3.67 18.93
C PRO A 105 5.15 3.30 17.72
N LEU A 106 4.36 2.23 17.82
CA LEU A 106 3.44 1.82 16.76
C LEU A 106 2.37 2.90 16.46
N GLY A 107 1.81 3.52 17.51
CA GLY A 107 0.81 4.59 17.33
C GLY A 107 1.39 5.80 16.60
N LYS A 108 2.61 6.20 16.91
CA LYS A 108 3.32 7.29 16.22
C LYS A 108 3.65 6.95 14.76
N GLU A 109 4.04 5.73 14.51
CA GLU A 109 4.27 5.21 13.14
C GLU A 109 2.97 5.27 12.33
N MET A 110 1.86 4.76 12.87
CA MET A 110 0.55 4.80 12.23
C MET A 110 0.09 6.23 11.97
N GLN A 111 0.25 7.15 12.94
CA GLN A 111 -0.09 8.56 12.77
C GLN A 111 0.73 9.18 11.64
N GLY A 112 2.04 8.94 11.60
CA GLY A 112 2.91 9.44 10.54
C GLY A 112 2.49 8.95 9.16
N ALA A 113 2.13 7.67 9.04
CA ALA A 113 1.62 7.10 7.79
C ALA A 113 0.27 7.72 7.36
N ILE A 114 -0.63 7.98 8.31
CA ILE A 114 -1.91 8.68 8.07
C ILE A 114 -1.65 10.10 7.59
N ASP A 115 -0.77 10.85 8.25
CA ASP A 115 -0.46 12.23 7.91
C ASP A 115 0.13 12.35 6.50
N ILE A 116 1.01 11.42 6.12
CA ILE A 116 1.56 11.33 4.76
C ILE A 116 0.45 11.04 3.75
N ALA A 117 -0.39 10.04 4.02
CA ALA A 117 -1.46 9.65 3.12
C ALA A 117 -2.49 10.78 2.89
N LEU A 118 -2.84 11.51 3.94
CA LEU A 118 -3.76 12.66 3.84
C LEU A 118 -3.20 13.81 2.98
N ARG A 119 -1.86 13.97 2.93
CA ARG A 119 -1.21 14.98 2.06
C ARG A 119 -1.24 14.62 0.58
N THR A 120 -1.47 13.37 0.26
CA THR A 120 -1.46 12.84 -1.12
C THR A 120 -2.83 12.34 -1.57
N GLU A 121 -3.88 12.57 -0.77
CA GLU A 121 -5.25 12.19 -1.12
C GLU A 121 -5.78 13.05 -2.29
N VAL A 122 -6.73 12.50 -3.03
CA VAL A 122 -7.40 13.23 -4.11
C VAL A 122 -8.03 14.51 -3.58
N GLY A 123 -7.67 15.65 -4.17
CA GLY A 123 -8.09 16.99 -3.75
C GLY A 123 -7.14 17.68 -2.76
N ALA A 124 -6.14 16.98 -2.22
CA ALA A 124 -5.09 17.61 -1.41
C ALA A 124 -4.10 18.39 -2.30
N ILE A 125 -3.46 19.40 -1.70
CA ILE A 125 -2.34 20.08 -2.36
C ILE A 125 -1.12 19.16 -2.24
N ALA A 126 -0.60 18.71 -3.39
CA ALA A 126 0.58 17.86 -3.43
C ALA A 126 1.77 18.53 -2.72
N PRO A 127 2.51 17.80 -1.85
CA PRO A 127 3.73 18.30 -1.24
C PRO A 127 4.73 18.71 -2.30
N ASP A 128 5.35 19.89 -2.15
CA ASP A 128 6.43 20.29 -3.04
C ASP A 128 7.69 19.49 -2.76
N PHE A 129 8.49 19.28 -3.78
CA PHE A 129 9.82 18.66 -3.66
C PHE A 129 10.81 19.40 -4.55
N GLU A 130 12.07 19.32 -4.18
CA GLU A 130 13.20 19.76 -5.00
C GLU A 130 14.17 18.60 -5.18
N LYS A 131 14.46 18.22 -6.41
CA LYS A 131 15.37 17.14 -6.78
C LYS A 131 16.16 17.52 -8.03
N VAL A 132 17.25 16.81 -8.26
CA VAL A 132 18.07 16.99 -9.46
C VAL A 132 17.72 15.91 -10.48
N ASP A 133 17.51 16.29 -11.73
CA ASP A 133 17.23 15.35 -12.81
C ASP A 133 18.50 14.63 -13.32
N LYS A 134 18.32 13.74 -14.31
CA LYS A 134 19.45 13.00 -14.93
C LYS A 134 20.51 13.90 -15.57
N ASP A 135 20.11 15.09 -16.00
CA ASP A 135 20.94 16.06 -16.73
C ASP A 135 21.57 17.12 -15.82
N GLY A 136 21.28 17.07 -14.50
CA GLY A 136 21.83 17.98 -13.52
C GLY A 136 21.00 19.23 -13.26
N ASN A 137 19.79 19.33 -13.81
CA ASN A 137 18.89 20.45 -13.58
C ASN A 137 18.11 20.29 -12.30
N THR A 138 17.92 21.37 -11.56
CA THR A 138 17.04 21.37 -10.38
C THR A 138 15.58 21.39 -10.81
N ILE A 139 14.79 20.46 -10.33
CA ILE A 139 13.36 20.28 -10.62
C ILE A 139 12.58 20.48 -9.33
N ARG A 140 11.60 21.38 -9.35
CA ARG A 140 10.60 21.55 -8.27
C ARG A 140 9.22 21.22 -8.80
N LEU A 141 8.42 20.53 -8.03
CA LEU A 141 7.02 20.27 -8.42
C LEU A 141 6.25 21.57 -8.62
N SER A 142 6.53 22.59 -7.82
CA SER A 142 5.91 23.91 -7.93
C SER A 142 6.19 24.66 -9.24
N ASP A 143 7.25 24.31 -9.98
CA ASP A 143 7.58 24.91 -11.27
C ASP A 143 6.58 24.50 -12.38
N TYR A 144 5.82 23.45 -12.14
CA TYR A 144 4.80 22.93 -13.06
C TYR A 144 3.38 23.39 -12.73
N ARG A 145 3.20 24.46 -11.94
CA ARG A 145 1.87 25.01 -11.66
C ARG A 145 1.14 25.39 -12.95
N GLY A 146 -0.14 25.03 -13.02
CA GLY A 146 -0.97 25.21 -14.20
C GLY A 146 -0.84 24.12 -15.26
N LYS A 147 -0.04 23.08 -14.98
CA LYS A 147 0.07 21.87 -15.80
C LYS A 147 -0.48 20.65 -15.09
N TYR A 148 -0.80 19.61 -15.83
CA TYR A 148 -1.05 18.29 -15.30
C TYR A 148 0.30 17.58 -15.15
N VAL A 149 0.63 17.13 -13.95
CA VAL A 149 1.88 16.38 -13.68
C VAL A 149 1.53 14.94 -13.38
N LEU A 150 2.10 14.01 -14.14
CA LEU A 150 2.05 12.58 -13.87
C LEU A 150 3.38 12.19 -13.24
N LEU A 151 3.35 11.81 -11.95
CA LEU A 151 4.50 11.24 -11.26
C LEU A 151 4.41 9.71 -11.39
N ASP A 152 5.43 9.12 -12.00
CA ASP A 152 5.57 7.67 -12.13
C ASP A 152 6.73 7.19 -11.24
N PHE A 153 6.42 6.32 -10.28
CA PHE A 153 7.39 5.76 -9.35
C PHE A 153 7.82 4.39 -9.84
N TRP A 154 9.11 4.21 -10.12
CA TRP A 154 9.65 3.02 -10.74
C TRP A 154 11.05 2.63 -10.24
N GLY A 155 11.60 1.57 -10.81
CA GLY A 155 12.99 1.14 -10.64
C GLY A 155 13.40 0.22 -11.78
N SER A 156 14.69 0.14 -12.09
CA SER A 156 15.22 -0.74 -13.15
C SER A 156 14.91 -2.22 -12.91
N TRP A 157 14.77 -2.58 -11.65
CA TRP A 157 14.40 -3.91 -11.14
C TRP A 157 12.90 -4.21 -11.21
N CYS A 158 12.06 -3.21 -11.47
CA CYS A 158 10.61 -3.35 -11.49
C CYS A 158 10.11 -3.69 -12.91
N SER A 159 10.05 -4.96 -13.26
CA SER A 159 9.59 -5.39 -14.59
C SER A 159 8.20 -4.87 -14.94
N PRO A 160 7.16 -4.97 -14.07
CA PRO A 160 5.84 -4.41 -14.39
C PRO A 160 5.85 -2.89 -14.62
N CYS A 161 6.72 -2.14 -13.94
CA CYS A 161 6.87 -0.72 -14.17
C CYS A 161 7.43 -0.46 -15.58
N ARG A 162 8.49 -1.19 -15.96
CA ARG A 162 9.10 -1.06 -17.29
C ARG A 162 8.15 -1.48 -18.41
N ASP A 163 7.34 -2.50 -18.19
CA ASP A 163 6.31 -2.95 -19.13
C ASP A 163 5.23 -1.88 -19.39
N SER A 164 5.05 -0.92 -18.48
CA SER A 164 4.12 0.21 -18.64
C SER A 164 4.72 1.41 -19.39
N HIS A 165 6.05 1.52 -19.55
CA HIS A 165 6.70 2.65 -20.20
C HIS A 165 6.28 2.87 -21.66
N PRO A 166 6.05 1.85 -22.51
CA PRO A 166 5.51 2.06 -23.86
C PRO A 166 4.18 2.81 -23.86
N HIS A 167 3.26 2.44 -22.93
CA HIS A 167 1.98 3.13 -22.78
C HIS A 167 2.16 4.56 -22.25
N LEU A 168 3.11 4.76 -21.34
CA LEU A 168 3.43 6.10 -20.83
C LEU A 168 3.95 7.03 -21.93
N LYS A 169 4.72 6.50 -22.91
CA LYS A 169 5.15 7.25 -24.10
C LYS A 169 3.98 7.70 -24.97
N GLU A 170 2.98 6.82 -25.15
CA GLU A 170 1.78 7.17 -25.92
C GLU A 170 0.98 8.28 -25.23
N ILE A 171 0.83 8.20 -23.90
CA ILE A 171 0.14 9.22 -23.09
C ILE A 171 0.90 10.55 -23.17
N GLU A 172 2.22 10.53 -22.97
CA GLU A 172 3.06 11.72 -23.03
C GLU A 172 2.98 12.39 -24.39
N ALA A 173 3.16 11.65 -25.49
CA ALA A 173 3.08 12.16 -26.85
C ALA A 173 1.69 12.75 -27.17
N LYS A 174 0.60 12.13 -26.68
CA LYS A 174 -0.77 12.55 -26.93
C LYS A 174 -1.19 13.82 -26.18
N TYR A 175 -0.61 14.05 -24.99
CA TYR A 175 -1.09 15.09 -24.08
C TYR A 175 -0.05 16.17 -23.74
N ARG A 176 1.20 16.04 -24.17
CA ARG A 176 2.26 17.04 -23.98
C ARG A 176 1.81 18.45 -24.39
N ASP A 177 1.28 18.58 -25.59
CA ASP A 177 0.80 19.87 -26.13
C ASP A 177 -0.50 20.37 -25.45
N LYS A 178 -1.12 19.51 -24.61
CA LYS A 178 -2.27 19.83 -23.79
C LYS A 178 -1.91 20.15 -22.34
N GLY A 179 -0.61 20.28 -22.07
CA GLY A 179 -0.10 20.67 -20.75
C GLY A 179 0.21 19.51 -19.81
N LEU A 180 0.29 18.26 -20.29
CA LEU A 180 0.78 17.14 -19.48
C LEU A 180 2.32 17.19 -19.40
N VAL A 181 2.84 16.98 -18.21
CA VAL A 181 4.26 16.72 -17.93
C VAL A 181 4.36 15.36 -17.22
N VAL A 182 5.27 14.52 -17.70
CA VAL A 182 5.61 13.26 -17.05
C VAL A 182 6.93 13.43 -16.30
N ILE A 183 6.99 13.00 -15.06
CA ILE A 183 8.19 12.97 -14.22
C ILE A 183 8.30 11.57 -13.64
N ASN A 184 9.35 10.86 -14.01
CA ASN A 184 9.66 9.56 -13.43
C ASN A 184 10.58 9.73 -12.22
N VAL A 185 10.23 9.04 -11.13
CA VAL A 185 10.98 9.05 -9.87
C VAL A 185 11.43 7.62 -9.59
N ALA A 186 12.72 7.36 -9.83
CA ALA A 186 13.29 6.04 -9.63
C ALA A 186 13.87 5.86 -8.23
N THR A 187 13.79 4.63 -7.71
CA THR A 187 14.53 4.18 -6.52
C THR A 187 15.40 3.00 -6.92
N GLU A 188 16.72 3.15 -6.74
CA GLU A 188 17.71 2.13 -7.04
C GLU A 188 18.55 1.82 -5.81
N ASN A 189 19.15 0.64 -5.77
CA ASN A 189 20.00 0.21 -4.65
C ASN A 189 21.42 -0.07 -5.09
N GLY A 190 22.36 0.08 -4.15
CA GLY A 190 23.75 -0.27 -4.31
C GLY A 190 24.64 0.81 -4.95
N SER A 191 25.94 0.52 -5.01
CA SER A 191 26.97 1.48 -5.45
C SER A 191 26.89 1.86 -6.94
N LYS A 192 26.20 1.08 -7.76
CA LYS A 192 25.98 1.31 -9.18
C LYS A 192 24.59 1.84 -9.53
N ALA A 193 23.83 2.28 -8.53
CA ALA A 193 22.45 2.73 -8.67
C ALA A 193 22.25 3.70 -9.86
N ARG A 194 23.11 4.75 -9.95
CA ARG A 194 23.00 5.73 -11.03
C ARG A 194 23.32 5.14 -12.41
N GLU A 195 24.31 4.25 -12.53
CA GLU A 195 24.69 3.61 -13.78
C GLU A 195 23.55 2.74 -14.32
N ILE A 196 23.01 1.88 -13.46
CA ILE A 196 21.88 0.96 -13.78
C ILE A 196 20.63 1.76 -14.18
N TRP A 197 20.32 2.82 -13.44
CA TRP A 197 19.20 3.71 -13.73
C TRP A 197 19.30 4.37 -15.09
N LEU A 198 20.47 4.94 -15.43
CA LEU A 198 20.70 5.59 -16.73
C LEU A 198 20.62 4.58 -17.88
N GLN A 199 21.17 3.38 -17.70
CA GLN A 199 21.05 2.31 -18.69
C GLN A 199 19.59 1.92 -18.93
N ALA A 200 18.77 1.76 -17.89
CA ALA A 200 17.36 1.42 -18.02
C ALA A 200 16.56 2.53 -18.71
N ILE A 201 16.87 3.83 -18.46
CA ILE A 201 16.27 4.96 -19.17
C ILE A 201 16.55 4.87 -20.67
N GLU A 202 17.78 4.56 -21.06
CA GLU A 202 18.20 4.42 -22.45
C GLU A 202 17.52 3.22 -23.12
N GLU A 203 17.56 2.06 -22.49
CA GLU A 203 16.91 0.82 -22.97
C GLU A 203 15.42 1.02 -23.22
N ASP A 204 14.72 1.66 -22.27
CA ASP A 204 13.29 1.92 -22.36
C ASP A 204 12.99 3.16 -23.22
N GLY A 205 14.02 3.91 -23.66
CA GLY A 205 13.89 5.09 -24.53
C GLY A 205 13.01 6.19 -23.93
N MET A 206 13.17 6.49 -22.64
CA MET A 206 12.42 7.51 -21.92
C MET A 206 13.06 8.89 -22.13
N THR A 207 12.28 9.85 -22.65
CA THR A 207 12.78 11.18 -23.05
C THR A 207 12.35 12.31 -22.13
N TRP A 208 11.42 12.06 -21.21
CA TRP A 208 10.90 13.04 -20.25
C TRP A 208 11.76 13.11 -18.98
N THR A 209 11.37 13.99 -18.05
CA THR A 209 12.10 14.26 -16.80
C THR A 209 12.29 12.99 -15.96
N GLN A 210 13.54 12.72 -15.60
CA GLN A 210 13.93 11.54 -14.82
C GLN A 210 14.67 11.98 -13.56
N ILE A 211 14.19 11.50 -12.41
CA ILE A 211 14.75 11.78 -11.07
C ILE A 211 15.18 10.46 -10.42
N LEU A 212 16.36 10.44 -9.83
CA LEU A 212 16.81 9.35 -8.99
C LEU A 212 16.64 9.73 -7.51
N ASN A 213 15.75 9.04 -6.81
CA ASN A 213 15.50 9.24 -5.38
C ASN A 213 16.19 8.16 -4.57
N ASN A 214 17.47 8.38 -4.25
CA ASN A 214 18.30 7.46 -3.47
C ASN A 214 18.52 7.95 -2.04
N GLU A 215 17.66 8.81 -1.52
CA GLU A 215 17.69 9.19 -0.12
C GLU A 215 17.11 8.03 0.70
N GLY A 216 18.02 7.20 1.27
CA GLY A 216 17.73 6.24 2.30
C GLY A 216 17.81 6.88 3.67
#